data_c9900c1ad4595977aaeafb5e1f757a07
#
_entry.id   c9900c1ad4595977aaeafb5e1f757a07
#
_cell.length_a   1.000
_cell.length_b   1.000
_cell.length_c   1.000
_cell.angle_alpha   90.00
_cell.angle_beta   90.00
_cell.angle_gamma   90.00
#
_symmetry.space_group_name_H-M   'P 1'
#
loop_
_entity.id
_entity.type
_entity.pdbx_description
1 polymer ?
#
loop_
_entity_poly.entity_id
_entity_poly.type
_entity_poly.pdbx_seq_one_letter_code
_entity_poly.pdbx_strand_id
1 'polypeptide(L)'
;MSSFTDKLYVCQIDGCWWQTTREFEFWYDVGKKRYTYVVPDKFKTDFASIPRLLWPVIGHPAGEYAQAAVLHDYLYRFRVTSRSDADAIFLEGMRVLGVGLVRRRAMWAAVRTFGMFAWSTK
;
A
#
# COMPACT_ATOMS: atom_id res chain seq x y z
N MET A 1 0.93 -1.04 18.12
CA MET A 1 2.03 -1.78 17.51
C MET A 1 1.56 -2.39 16.21
N SER A 2 2.42 -2.49 15.21
CA SER A 2 2.05 -2.98 13.88
C SER A 2 3.28 -3.55 13.18
N SER A 3 3.07 -4.48 12.26
CA SER A 3 4.16 -5.09 11.52
C SER A 3 3.67 -5.85 10.29
N PHE A 4 4.60 -6.05 9.34
CA PHE A 4 4.45 -7.02 8.26
C PHE A 4 5.05 -8.36 8.69
N THR A 5 4.43 -9.48 8.31
CA THR A 5 4.89 -10.82 8.72
C THR A 5 6.03 -11.35 7.86
N ASP A 6 6.24 -10.77 6.68
CA ASP A 6 7.25 -11.21 5.74
C ASP A 6 7.68 -10.04 4.86
N LYS A 7 8.71 -10.25 4.06
CA LYS A 7 9.16 -9.30 3.05
C LYS A 7 8.23 -9.34 1.84
N LEU A 8 8.27 -8.28 1.04
CA LEU A 8 7.57 -8.25 -0.23
C LEU A 8 8.35 -9.01 -1.30
N TYR A 9 7.69 -9.95 -1.96
CA TYR A 9 8.22 -10.68 -3.12
C TYR A 9 7.30 -10.43 -4.30
N VAL A 10 7.80 -9.76 -5.34
CA VAL A 10 7.04 -9.42 -6.55
C VAL A 10 7.87 -9.66 -7.78
N CYS A 11 7.19 -9.91 -8.91
CA CYS A 11 7.82 -9.92 -10.22
C CYS A 11 7.07 -8.96 -11.14
N GLN A 12 7.80 -8.30 -12.02
CA GLN A 12 7.19 -7.42 -13.02
C GLN A 12 6.60 -8.28 -14.14
N ILE A 13 5.34 -8.03 -14.44
CA ILE A 13 4.64 -8.78 -15.50
C ILE A 13 4.45 -7.96 -16.77
N ASP A 14 4.28 -6.63 -16.64
CA ASP A 14 4.10 -5.75 -17.79
C ASP A 14 4.12 -4.29 -17.32
N GLY A 15 4.88 -3.42 -18.00
CA GLY A 15 4.89 -1.98 -17.76
C GLY A 15 4.89 -1.59 -16.29
N CYS A 16 3.79 -0.99 -15.82
CA CYS A 16 3.62 -0.59 -14.42
C CYS A 16 3.00 -1.70 -13.55
N TRP A 17 2.71 -2.86 -14.13
CA TRP A 17 2.06 -3.95 -13.40
C TRP A 17 3.05 -4.95 -12.85
N TRP A 18 2.83 -5.33 -11.60
CA TRP A 18 3.63 -6.29 -10.85
C TRP A 18 2.70 -7.34 -10.26
N GLN A 19 3.25 -8.48 -9.89
CA GLN A 19 2.48 -9.56 -9.29
C GLN A 19 3.24 -10.10 -8.09
N THR A 20 2.53 -10.29 -6.97
CA THR A 20 3.12 -10.92 -5.80
C THR A 20 3.46 -12.37 -6.10
N THR A 21 4.62 -12.83 -5.66
CA THR A 21 5.04 -14.22 -5.80
C THR A 21 4.94 -14.97 -4.48
N ARG A 22 4.49 -14.31 -3.42
CA ARG A 22 4.36 -14.88 -2.10
C ARG A 22 3.38 -14.04 -1.30
N GLU A 23 2.49 -14.66 -0.52
CA GLU A 23 1.57 -13.93 0.34
C GLU A 23 2.31 -13.27 1.50
N PHE A 24 1.73 -12.20 2.03
CA PHE A 24 2.19 -11.58 3.27
C PHE A 24 1.01 -11.00 4.03
N GLU A 25 1.22 -10.74 5.32
CA GLU A 25 0.20 -10.16 6.19
C GLU A 25 0.71 -8.87 6.79
N PHE A 26 -0.21 -7.97 7.06
CA PHE A 26 0.02 -6.78 7.87
C PHE A 26 -0.96 -6.78 9.02
N TRP A 27 -0.45 -6.54 10.24
CA TRP A 27 -1.32 -6.46 11.41
C TRP A 27 -1.06 -5.17 12.19
N TYR A 28 -2.09 -4.68 12.85
CA TYR A 28 -1.96 -3.56 13.77
C TYR A 28 -2.95 -3.72 14.92
N ASP A 29 -2.61 -3.14 16.06
CA ASP A 29 -3.40 -3.22 17.28
C ASP A 29 -4.13 -1.91 17.53
N VAL A 30 -5.42 -2.02 17.88
CA VAL A 30 -6.22 -0.91 18.37
C VAL A 30 -6.75 -1.35 19.72
N GLY A 31 -6.16 -0.81 20.82
CA GLY A 31 -6.45 -1.27 22.15
C GLY A 31 -6.06 -2.74 22.33
N LYS A 32 -7.02 -3.57 22.70
CA LYS A 32 -6.79 -5.02 22.87
C LYS A 32 -7.11 -5.83 21.62
N LYS A 33 -7.58 -5.18 20.56
CA LYS A 33 -7.98 -5.87 19.33
C LYS A 33 -6.89 -5.75 18.28
N ARG A 34 -6.60 -6.89 17.62
CA ARG A 34 -5.65 -6.96 16.50
C ARG A 34 -6.41 -7.15 15.20
N TYR A 35 -6.09 -6.28 14.24
CA TYR A 35 -6.60 -6.37 12.87
C TYR A 35 -5.49 -6.90 11.98
N THR A 36 -5.80 -7.91 11.18
CA THR A 36 -4.84 -8.55 10.27
C THR A 36 -5.40 -8.55 8.86
N TYR A 37 -4.57 -8.17 7.89
CA TYR A 37 -4.91 -8.18 6.47
C TYR A 37 -3.90 -9.03 5.73
N VAL A 38 -4.40 -9.95 4.89
CA VAL A 38 -3.57 -10.88 4.12
C VAL A 38 -3.61 -10.48 2.65
N VAL A 39 -2.45 -10.18 2.08
CA VAL A 39 -2.31 -9.96 0.64
C VAL A 39 -1.91 -11.30 0.03
N PRO A 40 -2.73 -11.87 -0.87
CA PRO A 40 -2.48 -13.20 -1.39
C PRO A 40 -1.32 -13.24 -2.37
N ASP A 41 -0.83 -14.46 -2.62
CA ASP A 41 0.04 -14.76 -3.74
C ASP A 41 -0.68 -14.44 -5.06
N LYS A 42 0.07 -14.10 -6.10
CA LYS A 42 -0.44 -13.79 -7.45
C LYS A 42 -1.38 -12.59 -7.53
N PHE A 43 -1.31 -11.70 -6.56
CA PHE A 43 -2.05 -10.45 -6.60
C PHE A 43 -1.36 -9.46 -7.55
N LYS A 44 -2.11 -8.93 -8.53
CA LYS A 44 -1.59 -7.93 -9.48
C LYS A 44 -1.74 -6.53 -8.89
N THR A 45 -0.68 -5.75 -8.94
CA THR A 45 -0.63 -4.42 -8.34
C THR A 45 0.12 -3.42 -9.22
N ASP A 46 -0.27 -2.16 -9.13
CA ASP A 46 0.43 -1.02 -9.72
C ASP A 46 1.03 -0.10 -8.64
N PHE A 47 1.21 -0.61 -7.44
CA PHE A 47 1.76 0.11 -6.29
C PHE A 47 0.95 1.35 -5.93
N ALA A 48 -0.37 1.15 -5.68
CA ALA A 48 -1.29 2.17 -5.19
C ALA A 48 -1.68 3.22 -6.25
N SER A 49 -1.36 3.02 -7.51
CA SER A 49 -1.75 3.90 -8.63
C SER A 49 -1.29 5.35 -8.45
N ILE A 50 -0.10 5.55 -7.90
CA ILE A 50 0.42 6.91 -7.69
C ILE A 50 0.76 7.54 -9.05
N PRO A 51 0.22 8.74 -9.36
CA PRO A 51 0.51 9.39 -10.64
C PRO A 51 1.99 9.63 -10.87
N ARG A 52 2.46 9.37 -12.10
CA ARG A 52 3.87 9.54 -12.45
C ARG A 52 4.39 10.96 -12.20
N LEU A 53 3.52 11.95 -12.33
CA LEU A 53 3.85 13.35 -12.08
C LEU A 53 4.42 13.57 -10.68
N LEU A 54 3.99 12.75 -9.72
CA LEU A 54 4.42 12.85 -8.32
C LEU A 54 5.68 12.04 -8.01
N TRP A 55 6.12 11.15 -8.90
CA TRP A 55 7.28 10.29 -8.66
C TRP A 55 8.58 11.07 -8.33
N PRO A 56 8.90 12.18 -9.00
CA PRO A 56 10.10 12.93 -8.65
C PRO A 56 10.11 13.47 -7.22
N VAL A 57 8.91 13.73 -6.65
CA VAL A 57 8.76 14.27 -5.29
C VAL A 57 8.78 13.16 -4.25
N ILE A 58 8.06 12.06 -4.50
CA ILE A 58 7.81 11.01 -3.53
C ILE A 58 8.58 9.71 -3.78
N GLY A 59 9.25 9.61 -4.94
CA GLY A 59 10.04 8.46 -5.31
C GLY A 59 9.29 7.44 -6.17
N HIS A 60 10.03 6.46 -6.67
CA HIS A 60 9.49 5.43 -7.54
C HIS A 60 8.53 4.52 -6.77
N PRO A 61 7.40 4.08 -7.38
CA PRO A 61 6.43 3.21 -6.69
C PRO A 61 7.00 1.90 -6.17
N ALA A 62 8.09 1.38 -6.75
CA ALA A 62 8.76 0.17 -6.30
C ALA A 62 9.88 0.46 -5.29
N GLY A 63 9.88 1.64 -4.64
CA GLY A 63 10.87 2.04 -3.63
C GLY A 63 10.59 1.43 -2.25
N GLU A 64 11.14 2.08 -1.21
CA GLU A 64 11.08 1.56 0.17
C GLU A 64 9.66 1.38 0.71
N TYR A 65 8.67 2.05 0.14
CA TYR A 65 7.27 1.96 0.56
C TYR A 65 6.47 0.91 -0.24
N ALA A 66 7.12 0.15 -1.10
CA ALA A 66 6.44 -0.75 -2.04
C ALA A 66 5.48 -1.72 -1.36
N GLN A 67 5.89 -2.32 -0.24
CA GLN A 67 5.04 -3.28 0.46
C GLN A 67 3.76 -2.63 1.00
N ALA A 68 3.86 -1.42 1.55
CA ALA A 68 2.69 -0.67 2.00
C ALA A 68 1.78 -0.31 0.81
N ALA A 69 2.37 0.03 -0.34
CA ALA A 69 1.61 0.35 -1.55
C ALA A 69 0.85 -0.87 -2.09
N VAL A 70 1.45 -2.04 -2.05
CA VAL A 70 0.78 -3.30 -2.44
C VAL A 70 -0.40 -3.59 -1.51
N LEU A 71 -0.20 -3.45 -0.22
CA LEU A 71 -1.27 -3.62 0.78
C LEU A 71 -2.41 -2.64 0.50
N HIS A 72 -2.10 -1.38 0.27
CA HIS A 72 -3.09 -0.34 -0.02
C HIS A 72 -3.90 -0.66 -1.28
N ASP A 73 -3.23 -1.09 -2.35
CA ASP A 73 -3.89 -1.48 -3.59
C ASP A 73 -4.82 -2.66 -3.39
N TYR A 74 -4.41 -3.64 -2.59
CA TYR A 74 -5.25 -4.78 -2.23
C TYR A 74 -6.51 -4.34 -1.49
N LEU A 75 -6.36 -3.47 -0.48
CA LEU A 75 -7.48 -2.96 0.31
C LEU A 75 -8.48 -2.18 -0.56
N TYR A 76 -7.97 -1.40 -1.51
CA TYR A 76 -8.81 -0.65 -2.45
C TYR A 76 -9.54 -1.58 -3.41
N ARG A 77 -8.82 -2.50 -4.02
CA ARG A 77 -9.36 -3.37 -5.08
C ARG A 77 -10.48 -4.25 -4.57
N PHE A 78 -10.32 -4.81 -3.39
CA PHE A 78 -11.32 -5.71 -2.81
C PHE A 78 -12.21 -5.02 -1.79
N ARG A 79 -12.02 -3.72 -1.57
CA ARG A 79 -12.81 -2.90 -0.64
C ARG A 79 -12.93 -3.56 0.73
N VAL A 80 -11.82 -4.06 1.23
CA VAL A 80 -11.74 -4.77 2.50
C VAL A 80 -12.10 -3.86 3.66
N THR A 81 -11.75 -2.58 3.55
CA THR A 81 -12.05 -1.54 4.54
C THR A 81 -12.72 -0.37 3.84
N SER A 82 -13.06 0.68 4.60
CA SER A 82 -13.41 1.95 3.99
C SER A 82 -12.18 2.55 3.31
N ARG A 83 -12.39 3.48 2.37
CA ARG A 83 -11.31 4.17 1.69
C ARG A 83 -10.41 4.92 2.68
N SER A 84 -11.05 5.60 3.65
CA SER A 84 -10.33 6.33 4.69
C SER A 84 -9.44 5.42 5.53
N ASP A 85 -9.95 4.25 5.92
CA ASP A 85 -9.19 3.29 6.70
C ASP A 85 -8.05 2.68 5.88
N ALA A 86 -8.28 2.39 4.60
CA ALA A 86 -7.23 1.88 3.71
C ALA A 86 -6.08 2.88 3.59
N ASP A 87 -6.39 4.17 3.47
CA ASP A 87 -5.37 5.22 3.41
C ASP A 87 -4.62 5.36 4.73
N ALA A 88 -5.31 5.24 5.87
CA ALA A 88 -4.67 5.27 7.18
C ALA A 88 -3.75 4.05 7.40
N ILE A 89 -4.16 2.88 6.94
CA ILE A 89 -3.35 1.66 7.00
C ILE A 89 -2.11 1.82 6.12
N PHE A 90 -2.24 2.46 4.96
CA PHE A 90 -1.11 2.76 4.10
C PHE A 90 -0.08 3.63 4.82
N LEU A 91 -0.55 4.70 5.49
CA LEU A 91 0.33 5.58 6.28
C LEU A 91 1.07 4.80 7.37
N GLU A 92 0.36 3.97 8.11
CA GLU A 92 0.95 3.15 9.17
C GLU A 92 1.95 2.13 8.61
N GLY A 93 1.61 1.49 7.49
CA GLY A 93 2.52 0.56 6.82
C GLY A 93 3.82 1.23 6.40
N MET A 94 3.73 2.44 5.86
CA MET A 94 4.92 3.22 5.49
C MET A 94 5.77 3.55 6.73
N ARG A 95 5.13 3.89 7.85
CA ARG A 95 5.84 4.16 9.10
C ARG A 95 6.63 2.94 9.56
N VAL A 96 6.00 1.77 9.52
CA VAL A 96 6.65 0.50 9.89
C VAL A 96 7.85 0.19 9.00
N LEU A 97 7.75 0.53 7.70
CA LEU A 97 8.84 0.30 6.75
C LEU A 97 9.98 1.33 6.85
N GLY A 98 9.83 2.33 7.72
CA GLY A 98 10.87 3.33 7.92
C GLY A 98 10.83 4.49 6.93
N VAL A 99 9.74 4.68 6.20
CA VAL A 99 9.57 5.83 5.30
C VAL A 99 9.51 7.11 6.14
N GLY A 100 10.32 8.12 5.80
CA GLY A 100 10.40 9.36 6.56
C GLY A 100 9.07 10.10 6.67
N LEU A 101 8.91 10.88 7.74
CA LEU A 101 7.64 11.54 8.07
C LEU A 101 7.10 12.41 6.93
N VAL A 102 7.95 13.25 6.34
CA VAL A 102 7.53 14.17 5.27
C VAL A 102 7.06 13.37 4.05
N ARG A 103 7.85 12.37 3.68
CA ARG A 103 7.60 11.55 2.49
C ARG A 103 6.32 10.71 2.64
N ARG A 104 6.14 10.05 3.78
CA ARG A 104 4.94 9.24 3.99
C ARG A 104 3.67 10.09 4.06
N ARG A 105 3.75 11.29 4.62
CA ARG A 105 2.60 12.19 4.66
C ARG A 105 2.27 12.76 3.30
N ALA A 106 3.28 13.05 2.47
CA ALA A 106 3.07 13.48 1.09
C ALA A 106 2.36 12.39 0.28
N MET A 107 2.76 11.14 0.45
CA MET A 107 2.14 10.02 -0.23
C MET A 107 0.72 9.77 0.27
N TRP A 108 0.50 9.88 1.57
CA TRP A 108 -0.84 9.77 2.14
C TRP A 108 -1.76 10.86 1.58
N ALA A 109 -1.29 12.09 1.52
CA ALA A 109 -2.06 13.20 0.93
C ALA A 109 -2.37 12.94 -0.54
N ALA A 110 -1.43 12.35 -1.29
CA ALA A 110 -1.65 11.99 -2.69
C ALA A 110 -2.75 10.95 -2.86
N VAL A 111 -2.75 9.88 -2.06
CA VAL A 111 -3.80 8.87 -2.15
C VAL A 111 -5.15 9.38 -1.64
N ARG A 112 -5.16 10.27 -0.64
CA ARG A 112 -6.41 10.92 -0.20
C ARG A 112 -7.00 11.80 -1.30
N THR A 113 -6.16 12.51 -2.04
CA THR A 113 -6.59 13.46 -3.08
C THR A 113 -7.00 12.74 -4.37
N PHE A 114 -6.19 11.78 -4.83
CA PHE A 114 -6.37 11.14 -6.14
C PHE A 114 -6.94 9.73 -6.05
N GLY A 115 -6.95 9.13 -4.87
CA GLY A 115 -7.37 7.75 -4.68
C GLY A 115 -8.84 7.49 -5.00
N MET A 116 -9.68 8.52 -5.01
CA MET A 116 -11.09 8.35 -5.37
C MET A 116 -11.26 7.76 -6.77
N PHE A 117 -10.37 8.11 -7.70
CA PHE A 117 -10.41 7.57 -9.06
C PHE A 117 -10.06 6.08 -9.07
N ALA A 118 -9.04 5.69 -8.33
CA ALA A 118 -8.67 4.28 -8.18
C ALA A 118 -9.76 3.47 -7.49
N TRP A 119 -10.37 4.04 -6.44
CA TRP A 119 -11.46 3.40 -5.70
C TRP A 119 -12.68 3.15 -6.58
N SER A 120 -13.03 4.10 -7.43
CA SER A 120 -14.21 3.99 -8.29
C SER A 120 -14.02 3.03 -9.47
N THR A 121 -12.77 2.78 -9.89
CA THR A 121 -12.46 1.95 -11.06
C THR A 121 -12.03 0.53 -10.71
N LYS A 122 -11.72 0.25 -9.46
CA LYS A 122 -11.23 -1.07 -9.00
C LYS A 122 -12.28 -1.98 -8.40
#